data_181df2b5d154c04b96252664e57aef07
#
_entry.id   181df2b5d154c04b96252664e57aef07
#
_cell.length_a   1.000
_cell.length_b   1.000
_cell.length_c   1.000
_cell.angle_alpha   90.00
_cell.angle_beta   90.00
_cell.angle_gamma   90.00
#
_symmetry.space_group_name_H-M   'P 1'
#
loop_
_entity.id
_entity.type
_entity.pdbx_description
1 polymer ?
#
loop_
_entity_poly.entity_id
_entity_poly.type
_entity_poly.pdbx_seq_one_letter_code
_entity_poly.pdbx_strand_id
1 'polypeptide(L)'
;VKVRVNEVFESMNIIDYMVDNLPTGAIITEGFNYTPGRFALGITEAPRGEDIHWSMLGDNQKLYRWRCRAATYANWPTLRYMLRGNTVSDAPLIIGSLDPCYSCTDRVTVVDVRKRKAQTVSYKEIERYGIERKNSPLK
;
A
#
# COMPACT_ATOMS: atom_id res chain seq x y z
N VAL A 1 4.37 10.82 15.47
CA VAL A 1 5.29 9.85 16.08
C VAL A 1 4.72 9.29 17.37
N LYS A 2 4.36 10.13 18.37
CA LYS A 2 3.87 9.66 19.68
C LYS A 2 2.65 8.71 19.57
N VAL A 3 1.70 9.03 18.73
CA VAL A 3 0.52 8.17 18.46
C VAL A 3 0.96 6.81 17.93
N ARG A 4 1.91 6.77 16.98
CA ARG A 4 2.45 5.51 16.42
C ARG A 4 3.08 4.61 17.48
N VAL A 5 3.83 5.21 18.41
CA VAL A 5 4.43 4.47 19.52
C VAL A 5 3.36 3.84 20.41
N ASN A 6 2.31 4.59 20.74
CA ASN A 6 1.20 4.07 21.55
C ASN A 6 0.46 2.93 20.83
N GLU A 7 0.25 3.05 19.51
CA GLU A 7 -0.36 1.99 18.69
C GLU A 7 0.45 0.69 18.70
N VAL A 8 1.79 0.77 18.77
CA VAL A 8 2.66 -0.42 18.90
C VAL A 8 2.39 -1.14 20.21
N PHE A 9 2.34 -0.41 21.32
CA PHE A 9 2.04 -1.02 22.63
C PHE A 9 0.66 -1.65 22.67
N GLU A 10 -0.34 -0.99 22.10
CA GLU A 10 -1.70 -1.55 22.04
C GLU A 10 -1.75 -2.80 21.17
N SER A 11 -1.02 -2.81 20.04
CA SER A 11 -0.91 -3.99 19.18
C SER A 11 -0.25 -5.18 19.91
N MET A 12 0.75 -4.92 20.74
CA MET A 12 1.37 -5.96 21.57
C MET A 12 0.38 -6.54 22.58
N ASN A 13 -0.38 -5.70 23.28
CA ASN A 13 -1.42 -6.13 24.22
C ASN A 13 -2.48 -7.00 23.53
N ILE A 14 -2.90 -6.62 22.31
CA ILE A 14 -3.86 -7.39 21.52
C ILE A 14 -3.28 -8.76 21.13
N ILE A 15 -2.02 -8.82 20.73
CA ILE A 15 -1.36 -10.08 20.37
C ILE A 15 -1.29 -11.00 21.59
N ASP A 16 -0.85 -10.51 22.73
CA ASP A 16 -0.75 -11.28 23.98
C ASP A 16 -2.13 -11.83 24.36
N TYR A 17 -3.15 -10.98 24.33
CA TYR A 17 -4.53 -11.42 24.60
C TYR A 17 -5.00 -12.51 23.63
N MET A 18 -4.70 -12.35 22.32
CA MET A 18 -5.10 -13.34 21.31
C MET A 18 -4.37 -14.68 21.50
N VAL A 19 -3.08 -14.66 21.86
CA VAL A 19 -2.30 -15.88 22.12
C VAL A 19 -2.85 -16.63 23.32
N ASP A 20 -3.18 -15.92 24.40
CA ASP A 20 -3.71 -16.52 25.64
C ASP A 20 -5.15 -17.08 25.45
N ASN A 21 -5.90 -16.53 24.51
CA ASN A 21 -7.30 -16.88 24.27
C ASN A 21 -7.51 -17.60 22.93
N LEU A 22 -6.46 -18.16 22.34
CA LEU A 22 -6.55 -18.83 21.05
C LEU A 22 -7.45 -20.07 21.12
N PRO A 23 -8.54 -20.15 20.36
CA PRO A 23 -9.41 -21.31 20.37
C PRO A 23 -8.69 -22.55 19.84
N THR A 24 -8.96 -23.69 20.45
CA THR A 24 -8.51 -24.99 19.94
C THR A 24 -9.38 -25.40 18.75
N GLY A 25 -8.77 -25.99 17.72
CA GLY A 25 -9.53 -26.48 16.57
C GLY A 25 -8.73 -26.45 15.27
N ALA A 26 -9.41 -26.61 14.16
CA ALA A 26 -8.82 -26.53 12.83
C ALA A 26 -8.36 -25.09 12.55
N ILE A 27 -7.11 -24.94 12.09
CA ILE A 27 -6.52 -23.65 11.73
C ILE A 27 -6.87 -23.19 10.32
N ILE A 28 -7.52 -24.05 9.54
CA ILE A 28 -7.96 -23.77 8.18
C ILE A 28 -9.34 -24.38 7.93
N THR A 29 -10.18 -23.66 7.22
CA THR A 29 -11.45 -24.18 6.73
C THR A 29 -11.23 -24.80 5.36
N GLU A 30 -11.48 -26.11 5.26
CA GLU A 30 -11.44 -26.82 3.98
C GLU A 30 -12.76 -26.70 3.23
N GLY A 31 -12.69 -26.83 1.89
CA GLY A 31 -13.90 -26.84 1.04
C GLY A 31 -14.61 -25.50 0.91
N PHE A 32 -13.93 -24.40 1.19
CA PHE A 32 -14.50 -23.08 0.99
C PHE A 32 -14.62 -22.76 -0.51
N ASN A 33 -15.86 -22.59 -0.96
CA ASN A 33 -16.17 -22.22 -2.35
C ASN A 33 -16.94 -20.90 -2.37
N TYR A 34 -16.52 -19.99 -3.26
CA TYR A 34 -17.28 -18.76 -3.48
C TYR A 34 -18.09 -18.82 -4.78
N THR A 35 -19.20 -18.11 -4.76
CA THR A 35 -20.07 -17.97 -5.93
C THR A 35 -19.46 -16.90 -6.85
N PRO A 36 -19.17 -17.23 -8.12
CA PRO A 36 -18.73 -16.24 -9.11
C PRO A 36 -19.73 -15.08 -9.27
N GLY A 37 -19.22 -13.91 -9.61
CA GLY A 37 -20.02 -12.71 -9.80
C GLY A 37 -20.43 -11.99 -8.51
N ARG A 38 -20.15 -12.57 -7.34
CA ARG A 38 -20.36 -11.88 -6.06
C ARG A 38 -19.25 -10.89 -5.82
N PHE A 39 -19.58 -9.80 -5.13
CA PHE A 39 -18.59 -8.81 -4.68
C PHE A 39 -18.72 -8.57 -3.18
N ALA A 40 -17.65 -8.10 -2.60
CA ALA A 40 -17.59 -7.69 -1.21
C ALA A 40 -16.78 -6.39 -1.07
N LEU A 41 -17.12 -5.64 -0.02
CA LEU A 41 -16.43 -4.45 0.41
C LEU A 41 -15.92 -4.69 1.83
N GLY A 42 -14.59 -4.62 2.01
CA GLY A 42 -13.95 -4.62 3.32
C GLY A 42 -13.46 -3.22 3.64
N ILE A 43 -13.76 -2.74 4.82
CA ILE A 43 -13.31 -1.45 5.33
C ILE A 43 -12.65 -1.68 6.68
N THR A 44 -11.47 -1.14 6.86
CA THR A 44 -10.74 -1.23 8.13
C THR A 44 -9.99 0.06 8.41
N GLU A 45 -9.79 0.35 9.68
CA GLU A 45 -8.87 1.39 10.12
C GLU A 45 -7.47 0.80 10.20
N ALA A 46 -6.61 1.19 9.28
CA ALA A 46 -5.19 0.82 9.28
C ALA A 46 -4.38 1.87 10.06
N PRO A 47 -3.12 1.58 10.44
CA PRO A 47 -2.27 2.56 11.13
C PRO A 47 -2.10 3.90 10.39
N ARG A 48 -2.31 3.91 9.09
CA ARG A 48 -2.20 5.09 8.22
C ARG A 48 -3.52 5.83 8.01
N GLY A 49 -4.64 5.24 8.48
CA GLY A 49 -6.00 5.70 8.27
C GLY A 49 -6.85 4.64 7.55
N GLU A 50 -8.02 5.04 7.11
CA GLU A 50 -8.99 4.15 6.46
C GLU A 50 -8.43 3.44 5.23
N ASP A 51 -8.60 2.12 5.20
CA ASP A 51 -8.25 1.25 4.08
C ASP A 51 -9.50 0.50 3.59
N ILE A 52 -9.73 0.57 2.28
CA ILE A 52 -10.94 0.02 1.66
C ILE A 52 -10.54 -0.94 0.56
N HIS A 53 -11.06 -2.16 0.62
CA HIS A 53 -10.87 -3.19 -0.38
C HIS A 53 -12.20 -3.59 -1.00
N TRP A 54 -12.37 -3.34 -2.28
CA TRP A 54 -13.46 -3.88 -3.07
C TRP A 54 -12.95 -5.03 -3.92
N SER A 55 -13.61 -6.19 -3.82
CA SER A 55 -13.24 -7.36 -4.60
C SER A 55 -14.47 -8.01 -5.22
N MET A 56 -14.30 -8.51 -6.43
CA MET A 56 -15.31 -9.27 -7.17
C MET A 56 -14.75 -10.63 -7.54
N LEU A 57 -15.54 -11.66 -7.29
CA LEU A 57 -15.20 -13.05 -7.53
C LEU A 57 -15.49 -13.44 -8.97
N GLY A 58 -14.57 -14.16 -9.58
CA GLY A 58 -14.70 -14.73 -10.90
C GLY A 58 -14.81 -16.25 -10.87
N ASP A 59 -14.69 -16.87 -12.04
CA ASP A 59 -14.72 -18.30 -12.19
C ASP A 59 -13.45 -18.98 -11.62
N ASN A 60 -13.55 -20.28 -11.33
CA ASN A 60 -12.43 -21.10 -10.85
C ASN A 60 -11.78 -20.56 -9.58
N GLN A 61 -12.55 -19.98 -8.68
CA GLN A 61 -12.09 -19.42 -7.40
C GLN A 61 -11.02 -18.34 -7.56
N LYS A 62 -11.04 -17.59 -8.66
CA LYS A 62 -10.14 -16.48 -8.91
C LYS A 62 -10.84 -15.15 -8.67
N LEU A 63 -10.07 -14.14 -8.31
CA LEU A 63 -10.56 -12.77 -8.30
C LEU A 63 -10.72 -12.27 -9.74
N TYR A 64 -11.94 -11.85 -10.09
CA TYR A 64 -12.19 -11.18 -11.36
C TYR A 64 -11.65 -9.76 -11.34
N ARG A 65 -11.90 -9.04 -10.25
CA ARG A 65 -11.42 -7.66 -10.08
C ARG A 65 -11.22 -7.33 -8.62
N TRP A 66 -10.16 -6.62 -8.36
CA TRP A 66 -9.86 -6.09 -7.05
C TRP A 66 -9.46 -4.62 -7.15
N ARG A 67 -9.99 -3.82 -6.22
CA ARG A 67 -9.68 -2.41 -6.08
C ARG A 67 -9.39 -2.13 -4.62
N CYS A 68 -8.24 -1.56 -4.34
CA CYS A 68 -7.91 -1.06 -3.01
C CYS A 68 -7.75 0.45 -3.04
N ARG A 69 -8.14 1.06 -1.95
CA ARG A 69 -7.87 2.45 -1.64
C ARG A 69 -7.18 2.48 -0.28
N ALA A 70 -5.88 2.70 -0.27
CA ALA A 70 -5.10 2.84 0.95
C ALA A 70 -5.07 4.30 1.40
N ALA A 71 -4.99 4.52 2.71
CA ALA A 71 -4.93 5.86 3.30
C ALA A 71 -3.75 6.70 2.79
N THR A 72 -2.64 6.07 2.44
CA THR A 72 -1.45 6.76 1.90
C THR A 72 -1.78 7.57 0.64
N TYR A 73 -2.73 7.12 -0.16
CA TYR A 73 -3.22 7.88 -1.32
C TYR A 73 -3.74 9.27 -0.96
N ALA A 74 -4.50 9.35 0.13
CA ALA A 74 -5.06 10.60 0.62
C ALA A 74 -4.01 11.42 1.38
N ASN A 75 -3.09 10.77 2.08
CA ASN A 75 -2.09 11.41 2.92
C ASN A 75 -0.90 11.97 2.12
N TRP A 76 -0.50 11.29 1.05
CA TRP A 76 0.71 11.65 0.29
C TRP A 76 0.73 13.08 -0.25
N PRO A 77 -0.36 13.63 -0.82
CA PRO A 77 -0.39 15.02 -1.28
C PRO A 77 -0.17 16.06 -0.18
N THR A 78 -0.37 15.71 1.10
CA THR A 78 -0.19 16.64 2.23
C THR A 78 1.28 16.94 2.50
N LEU A 79 2.20 16.09 2.06
CA LEU A 79 3.65 16.28 2.26
C LEU A 79 4.13 17.64 1.76
N ARG A 80 3.62 18.12 0.64
CA ARG A 80 4.02 19.43 0.11
C ARG A 80 3.71 20.60 1.05
N TYR A 81 2.73 20.42 1.94
CA TYR A 81 2.39 21.40 2.97
C TYR A 81 3.19 21.18 4.24
N MET A 82 3.37 19.92 4.63
CA MET A 82 4.08 19.54 5.85
C MET A 82 5.58 19.87 5.78
N LEU A 83 6.18 19.83 4.60
CA LEU A 83 7.60 20.12 4.40
C LEU A 83 7.91 21.63 4.41
N ARG A 84 6.92 22.48 4.20
CA ARG A 84 7.13 23.94 4.17
C ARG A 84 7.55 24.47 5.54
N GLY A 85 8.59 25.30 5.55
CA GLY A 85 9.10 25.90 6.77
C GLY A 85 10.00 25.00 7.63
N ASN A 86 10.26 23.77 7.17
CA ASN A 86 11.17 22.84 7.81
C ASN A 86 12.53 22.79 7.09
N THR A 87 13.53 22.23 7.73
CA THR A 87 14.85 22.01 7.12
C THR A 87 14.82 20.72 6.27
N VAL A 88 15.79 20.59 5.35
CA VAL A 88 15.91 19.37 4.52
C VAL A 88 16.17 18.15 5.38
N SER A 89 16.88 18.29 6.50
CA SER A 89 17.15 17.21 7.46
C SER A 89 15.90 16.70 8.17
N ASP A 90 14.84 17.49 8.26
CA ASP A 90 13.58 17.08 8.89
C ASP A 90 12.70 16.23 7.95
N ALA A 91 12.97 16.26 6.65
CA ALA A 91 12.15 15.58 5.65
C ALA A 91 11.96 14.06 5.92
N PRO A 92 12.99 13.28 6.28
CA PRO A 92 12.83 11.87 6.62
C PRO A 92 11.89 11.64 7.80
N LEU A 93 11.96 12.48 8.83
CA LEU A 93 11.09 12.38 10.00
C LEU A 93 9.64 12.73 9.64
N ILE A 94 9.43 13.77 8.85
CA ILE A 94 8.11 14.21 8.40
C ILE A 94 7.47 13.12 7.53
N ILE A 95 8.22 12.57 6.57
CA ILE A 95 7.74 11.47 5.72
C ILE A 95 7.42 10.24 6.57
N GLY A 96 8.34 9.85 7.46
CA GLY A 96 8.15 8.71 8.37
C GLY A 96 6.95 8.87 9.30
N SER A 97 6.60 10.11 9.68
CA SER A 97 5.44 10.36 10.55
C SER A 97 4.09 9.99 9.92
N LEU A 98 4.01 9.96 8.58
CA LEU A 98 2.84 9.48 7.86
C LEU A 98 2.79 7.96 7.75
N ASP A 99 3.89 7.27 8.08
CA ASP A 99 4.05 5.82 7.88
C ASP A 99 3.61 5.37 6.46
N PRO A 100 4.18 5.95 5.39
CA PRO A 100 3.65 5.77 4.04
C PRO A 100 3.88 4.36 3.51
N CYS A 101 2.89 3.86 2.78
CA CYS A 101 3.03 2.68 1.96
C CYS A 101 3.53 3.10 0.57
N TYR A 102 4.79 2.87 0.27
CA TYR A 102 5.38 3.29 -1.01
C TYR A 102 4.76 2.54 -2.20
N SER A 103 4.47 1.27 -2.06
CA SER A 103 3.79 0.49 -3.11
C SER A 103 2.39 1.02 -3.46
N CYS A 104 1.72 1.66 -2.50
CA CYS A 104 0.42 2.29 -2.73
C CYS A 104 0.53 3.58 -3.56
N THR A 105 1.68 4.22 -3.55
CA THR A 105 1.96 5.48 -4.27
C THR A 105 2.81 5.27 -5.53
N ASP A 106 3.24 4.04 -5.78
CA ASP A 106 4.13 3.69 -6.89
C ASP A 106 3.38 3.68 -8.23
N ARG A 107 2.96 4.88 -8.64
CA ARG A 107 2.36 5.14 -9.95
C ARG A 107 3.21 6.17 -10.67
N VAL A 108 3.92 5.70 -11.68
CA VAL A 108 4.77 6.54 -12.49
C VAL A 108 4.09 6.85 -13.81
N THR A 109 3.95 8.13 -14.10
CA THR A 109 3.58 8.58 -15.44
C THR A 109 4.84 9.07 -16.15
N VAL A 110 5.23 8.36 -17.19
CA VAL A 110 6.37 8.76 -18.02
C VAL A 110 5.87 9.74 -19.07
N VAL A 111 6.44 10.95 -19.05
CA VAL A 111 6.13 11.98 -20.03
C VAL A 111 7.33 12.15 -20.96
N ASP A 112 7.17 11.82 -22.24
CA ASP A 112 8.14 12.18 -23.26
C ASP A 112 7.98 13.68 -23.60
N VAL A 113 8.86 14.49 -23.05
CA VAL A 113 8.81 15.95 -23.20
C VAL A 113 8.98 16.37 -24.66
N ARG A 114 9.73 15.60 -25.47
CA ARG A 114 9.98 15.91 -26.88
C ARG A 114 8.76 15.61 -27.74
N LYS A 115 8.11 14.47 -27.48
CA LYS A 115 6.92 14.02 -28.21
C LYS A 115 5.61 14.52 -27.62
N ARG A 116 5.64 15.18 -26.45
CA ARG A 116 4.45 15.62 -25.69
C ARG A 116 3.42 14.52 -25.47
N LYS A 117 3.90 13.28 -25.31
CA LYS A 117 3.05 12.11 -25.05
C LYS A 117 3.29 11.64 -23.62
N ALA A 118 2.20 11.48 -22.87
CA ALA A 118 2.21 10.78 -21.61
C ALA A 118 1.96 9.29 -21.86
N GLN A 119 2.75 8.43 -21.27
CA GLN A 119 2.62 6.99 -21.38
C GLN A 119 2.61 6.38 -19.98
N THR A 120 1.67 5.48 -19.75
CA THR A 120 1.68 4.64 -18.53
C THR A 120 2.59 3.45 -18.79
N VAL A 121 3.61 3.30 -17.96
CA VAL A 121 4.62 2.26 -18.07
C VAL A 121 4.42 1.26 -16.95
N SER A 122 4.56 -0.03 -17.23
CA SER A 122 4.48 -1.07 -16.21
C SER A 122 5.73 -1.07 -15.31
N TYR A 123 5.59 -1.57 -14.07
CA TYR A 123 6.74 -1.71 -13.16
C TYR A 123 7.90 -2.49 -13.79
N LYS A 124 7.61 -3.58 -14.48
CA LYS A 124 8.62 -4.41 -15.16
C LYS A 124 9.41 -3.65 -16.23
N GLU A 125 8.75 -2.73 -16.92
CA GLU A 125 9.43 -1.87 -17.92
C GLU A 125 10.35 -0.86 -17.27
N ILE A 126 9.91 -0.28 -16.13
CA ILE A 126 10.73 0.66 -15.33
C ILE A 126 11.94 -0.06 -14.76
N GLU A 127 11.76 -1.25 -14.20
CA GLU A 127 12.83 -2.08 -13.65
C GLU A 127 13.88 -2.43 -14.73
N ARG A 128 13.42 -2.90 -15.90
CA ARG A 128 14.29 -3.18 -17.03
C ARG A 128 15.07 -1.95 -17.46
N TYR A 129 14.42 -0.82 -17.57
CA TYR A 129 15.06 0.45 -17.91
C TYR A 129 16.12 0.86 -16.88
N GLY A 130 15.86 0.66 -15.60
CA GLY A 130 16.80 0.91 -14.52
C GLY A 130 18.05 0.01 -14.61
N ILE A 131 17.86 -1.28 -14.90
CA ILE A 131 18.96 -2.24 -15.08
C ILE A 131 19.81 -1.91 -16.30
N GLU A 132 19.17 -1.62 -17.43
CA GLU A 132 19.86 -1.23 -18.67
C GLU A 132 20.70 0.03 -18.47
N ARG A 133 20.18 1.01 -17.75
CA ARG A 133 20.89 2.26 -17.46
C ARG A 133 22.06 2.08 -16.48
N LYS A 134 21.93 1.18 -15.50
CA LYS A 134 23.01 0.84 -14.58
C LYS A 134 24.20 0.21 -15.31
N ASN A 135 23.93 -0.56 -16.36
CA ASN A 135 24.94 -1.27 -17.16
C ASN A 135 25.45 -0.42 -18.33
N SER A 136 24.88 0.75 -18.58
CA SER A 136 25.30 1.65 -19.64
C SER A 136 26.32 2.65 -19.08
N PRO A 137 27.51 2.78 -19.70
CA PRO A 137 28.49 3.78 -19.26
C PRO A 137 27.87 5.18 -19.37
N LEU A 138 28.02 5.95 -18.32
CA LEU A 138 27.64 7.36 -18.33
C LEU A 138 28.41 8.07 -19.44
N LYS A 139 27.70 8.53 -20.46
CA LYS A 139 28.23 9.47 -21.46
C LYS A 139 28.07 10.88 -20.95
#